data_b6ede99a791f0d2b79c661b83ca644d8
#
_entry.id   b6ede99a791f0d2b79c661b83ca644d8
#
_cell.length_a   1.000
_cell.length_b   1.000
_cell.length_c   1.000
_cell.angle_alpha   90.00
_cell.angle_beta   90.00
_cell.angle_gamma   90.00
#
_symmetry.space_group_name_H-M   'P 1'
#
loop_
_entity.id
_entity.type
_entity.pdbx_description
1 polymer ?
#
loop_
_entity_poly.entity_id
_entity_poly.type
_entity_poly.pdbx_seq_one_letter_code
_entity_poly.pdbx_strand_id
1 'polypeptide(L)'
;MKKILIVDDEKPISDIIKFNMTKEGYEVVTAFNGREAIELFEAEKPDIIILDLMLPEIDGLEVAKTIRKTSSVPIIMLSAKDSEFDKVIGLELGADDYVTKPFSNRELQARVKALLRRSELLSVDNQVEAKLQSIQIGDLEILPDAYVAKKYGEELELTHREFELLYHLATHIGQVITREHLLETVWGYDYFGDVRTVDVTIRRLR
;
A
#
# COMPACT_ATOMS: atom_id res chain seq x y z
N MET A 1 11.08 -0.12 -15.91
CA MET A 1 10.17 1.04 -15.75
C MET A 1 9.07 0.58 -14.83
N LYS A 2 8.67 1.39 -13.81
CA LYS A 2 7.62 0.98 -12.88
C LYS A 2 6.25 1.03 -13.55
N LYS A 3 5.42 0.03 -13.27
CA LYS A 3 4.11 -0.15 -13.89
C LYS A 3 3.00 0.16 -12.87
N ILE A 4 2.03 0.98 -13.28
CA ILE A 4 0.86 1.37 -12.48
C ILE A 4 -0.39 0.75 -13.13
N LEU A 5 -1.20 0.06 -12.34
CA LEU A 5 -2.56 -0.31 -12.73
C LEU A 5 -3.54 0.72 -12.17
N ILE A 6 -4.29 1.38 -13.05
CA ILE A 6 -5.37 2.30 -12.69
C ILE A 6 -6.69 1.58 -12.91
N VAL A 7 -7.53 1.58 -11.90
CA VAL A 7 -8.86 0.95 -11.93
C VAL A 7 -9.90 2.00 -11.55
N ASP A 8 -10.65 2.47 -12.53
CA ASP A 8 -11.69 3.51 -12.35
C ASP A 8 -12.66 3.42 -13.53
N ASP A 9 -13.95 3.28 -13.29
CA ASP A 9 -14.99 3.16 -14.34
C ASP A 9 -15.26 4.50 -15.04
N GLU A 10 -14.89 5.62 -14.40
CA GLU A 10 -14.96 6.96 -14.97
C GLU A 10 -13.76 7.22 -15.90
N LYS A 11 -13.94 6.89 -17.20
CA LYS A 11 -12.88 7.06 -18.21
C LYS A 11 -12.20 8.44 -18.19
N PRO A 12 -12.89 9.59 -17.99
CA PRO A 12 -12.22 10.89 -17.91
C PRO A 12 -11.22 10.98 -16.73
N ILE A 13 -11.53 10.37 -15.57
CA ILE A 13 -10.67 10.35 -14.41
C ILE A 13 -9.46 9.45 -14.68
N SER A 14 -9.71 8.25 -15.18
CA SER A 14 -8.67 7.29 -15.58
C SER A 14 -7.71 7.89 -16.61
N ASP A 15 -8.21 8.59 -17.63
CA ASP A 15 -7.40 9.24 -18.66
C ASP A 15 -6.51 10.37 -18.09
N ILE A 16 -7.04 11.19 -17.17
CA ILE A 16 -6.28 12.24 -16.49
C ILE A 16 -5.16 11.64 -15.64
N ILE A 17 -5.46 10.62 -14.84
CA ILE A 17 -4.44 9.95 -14.01
C ILE A 17 -3.38 9.32 -14.91
N LYS A 18 -3.79 8.58 -15.95
CA LYS A 18 -2.89 7.95 -16.92
C LYS A 18 -1.96 8.97 -17.55
N PHE A 19 -2.50 10.08 -18.07
CA PHE A 19 -1.69 11.14 -18.67
C PHE A 19 -0.62 11.66 -17.72
N ASN A 20 -0.99 11.96 -16.47
CA ASN A 20 -0.07 12.49 -15.48
C ASN A 20 0.99 11.46 -15.07
N MET A 21 0.63 10.19 -14.85
CA MET A 21 1.59 9.15 -14.47
C MET A 21 2.54 8.79 -15.62
N THR A 22 2.04 8.75 -16.87
CA THR A 22 2.90 8.54 -18.04
C THR A 22 3.92 9.67 -18.21
N LYS A 23 3.53 10.92 -17.94
CA LYS A 23 4.42 12.08 -17.99
C LYS A 23 5.53 12.00 -16.93
N GLU A 24 5.28 11.36 -15.78
CA GLU A 24 6.29 11.09 -14.75
C GLU A 24 7.17 9.87 -15.08
N GLY A 25 6.98 9.24 -16.24
CA GLY A 25 7.81 8.14 -16.70
C GLY A 25 7.35 6.75 -16.25
N TYR A 26 6.12 6.59 -15.79
CA TYR A 26 5.53 5.29 -15.45
C TYR A 26 4.90 4.61 -16.67
N GLU A 27 4.95 3.29 -16.72
CA GLU A 27 4.09 2.49 -17.59
C GLU A 27 2.71 2.37 -16.94
N VAL A 28 1.64 2.58 -17.71
CA VAL A 28 0.29 2.63 -17.16
C VAL A 28 -0.65 1.72 -17.91
N VAL A 29 -1.27 0.80 -17.18
CA VAL A 29 -2.37 -0.05 -17.63
C VAL A 29 -3.66 0.43 -16.96
N THR A 30 -4.78 0.34 -17.65
CA THR A 30 -6.09 0.81 -17.16
C THR A 30 -7.12 -0.30 -17.22
N ALA A 31 -7.91 -0.46 -16.17
CA ALA A 31 -9.09 -1.30 -16.06
C ALA A 31 -10.33 -0.43 -15.73
N PHE A 32 -11.49 -0.82 -16.20
CA PHE A 32 -12.73 -0.07 -16.03
C PHE A 32 -13.79 -0.78 -15.19
N ASN A 33 -13.47 -1.96 -14.68
CA ASN A 33 -14.30 -2.73 -13.74
C ASN A 33 -13.41 -3.67 -12.90
N GLY A 34 -13.99 -4.23 -11.84
CA GLY A 34 -13.23 -5.05 -10.90
C GLY A 34 -12.76 -6.38 -11.48
N ARG A 35 -13.48 -6.96 -12.44
CA ARG A 35 -13.05 -8.21 -13.11
C ARG A 35 -11.80 -7.98 -13.96
N GLU A 36 -11.84 -6.96 -14.82
CA GLU A 36 -10.72 -6.55 -15.65
C GLU A 36 -9.49 -6.19 -14.79
N ALA A 37 -9.71 -5.56 -13.63
CA ALA A 37 -8.65 -5.24 -12.69
C ALA A 37 -7.90 -6.47 -12.20
N ILE A 38 -8.62 -7.54 -11.80
CA ILE A 38 -8.00 -8.80 -11.33
C ILE A 38 -7.24 -9.48 -12.48
N GLU A 39 -7.83 -9.56 -13.68
CA GLU A 39 -7.19 -10.17 -14.85
C GLU A 39 -5.90 -9.42 -15.24
N LEU A 40 -5.95 -8.10 -15.30
CA LEU A 40 -4.78 -7.27 -15.60
C LEU A 40 -3.73 -7.28 -14.48
N PHE A 41 -4.13 -7.37 -13.23
CA PHE A 41 -3.18 -7.53 -12.14
C PHE A 41 -2.35 -8.82 -12.30
N GLU A 42 -2.98 -9.94 -12.62
CA GLU A 42 -2.30 -11.22 -12.81
C GLU A 42 -1.39 -11.23 -14.05
N ALA A 43 -1.86 -10.63 -15.16
CA ALA A 43 -1.15 -10.60 -16.42
C ALA A 43 0.03 -9.62 -16.41
N GLU A 44 -0.17 -8.41 -15.90
CA GLU A 44 0.74 -7.27 -16.04
C GLU A 44 1.67 -7.09 -14.84
N LYS A 45 1.36 -7.69 -13.69
CA LYS A 45 2.14 -7.63 -12.44
C LYS A 45 2.57 -6.19 -12.09
N PRO A 46 1.63 -5.28 -11.83
CA PRO A 46 1.96 -3.88 -11.58
C PRO A 46 2.75 -3.72 -10.27
N ASP A 47 3.56 -2.66 -10.19
CA ASP A 47 4.30 -2.27 -9.00
C ASP A 47 3.44 -1.50 -7.98
N ILE A 48 2.32 -0.93 -8.41
CA ILE A 48 1.34 -0.23 -7.58
C ILE A 48 -0.02 -0.20 -8.28
N ILE A 49 -1.09 -0.17 -7.48
CA ILE A 49 -2.47 -0.09 -7.96
C ILE A 49 -3.12 1.19 -7.44
N ILE A 50 -3.81 1.92 -8.31
CA ILE A 50 -4.72 3.01 -7.96
C ILE A 50 -6.12 2.47 -8.24
N LEU A 51 -6.95 2.34 -7.20
CA LEU A 51 -8.18 1.57 -7.24
C LEU A 51 -9.36 2.39 -6.73
N ASP A 52 -10.36 2.61 -7.59
CA ASP A 52 -11.64 3.17 -7.15
C ASP A 52 -12.41 2.14 -6.31
N LEU A 53 -13.07 2.61 -5.28
CA LEU A 53 -14.00 1.82 -4.47
C LEU A 53 -15.29 1.50 -5.21
N MET A 54 -15.80 2.45 -5.97
CA MET A 54 -17.12 2.38 -6.60
C MET A 54 -17.03 1.82 -8.02
N LEU A 55 -16.70 0.54 -8.14
CA LEU A 55 -16.60 -0.13 -9.43
C LEU A 55 -17.87 -0.94 -9.75
N PRO A 56 -18.23 -1.09 -11.04
CA PRO A 56 -19.26 -2.01 -11.47
C PRO A 56 -18.77 -3.48 -11.37
N GLU A 57 -19.71 -4.42 -11.30
CA GLU A 57 -19.54 -5.87 -11.20
C GLU A 57 -18.91 -6.34 -9.90
N ILE A 58 -17.65 -6.02 -9.64
CA ILE A 58 -16.90 -6.33 -8.42
C ILE A 58 -16.42 -5.02 -7.85
N ASP A 59 -16.82 -4.68 -6.62
CA ASP A 59 -16.42 -3.44 -5.97
C ASP A 59 -14.92 -3.42 -5.63
N GLY A 60 -14.36 -2.21 -5.46
CA GLY A 60 -12.93 -2.03 -5.22
C GLY A 60 -12.43 -2.71 -3.95
N LEU A 61 -13.27 -2.85 -2.92
CA LEU A 61 -12.89 -3.55 -1.68
C LEU A 61 -12.70 -5.04 -1.92
N GLU A 62 -13.59 -5.65 -2.71
CA GLU A 62 -13.49 -7.08 -3.04
C GLU A 62 -12.31 -7.34 -4.00
N VAL A 63 -12.03 -6.41 -4.93
CA VAL A 63 -10.80 -6.44 -5.75
C VAL A 63 -9.56 -6.43 -4.86
N ALA A 64 -9.47 -5.48 -3.92
CA ALA A 64 -8.34 -5.38 -3.01
C ALA A 64 -8.17 -6.64 -2.17
N LYS A 65 -9.23 -7.17 -1.57
CA LYS A 65 -9.20 -8.44 -0.83
C LYS A 65 -8.71 -9.61 -1.69
N THR A 66 -9.13 -9.68 -2.94
CA THR A 66 -8.71 -10.74 -3.86
C THR A 66 -7.23 -10.66 -4.17
N ILE A 67 -6.72 -9.46 -4.46
CA ILE A 67 -5.31 -9.21 -4.71
C ILE A 67 -4.47 -9.52 -3.46
N ARG A 68 -4.95 -9.14 -2.27
CA ARG A 68 -4.24 -9.39 -0.99
C ARG A 68 -4.08 -10.86 -0.64
N LYS A 69 -4.87 -11.77 -1.21
CA LYS A 69 -4.66 -13.22 -1.03
C LYS A 69 -3.35 -13.73 -1.63
N THR A 70 -2.80 -13.00 -2.61
CA THR A 70 -1.64 -13.46 -3.39
C THR A 70 -0.52 -12.43 -3.49
N SER A 71 -0.72 -11.18 -3.03
CA SER A 71 0.25 -10.11 -3.23
C SER A 71 0.16 -9.01 -2.17
N SER A 72 1.32 -8.48 -1.81
CA SER A 72 1.50 -7.27 -0.99
C SER A 72 1.70 -6.00 -1.81
N VAL A 73 1.41 -6.01 -3.13
CA VAL A 73 1.54 -4.84 -4.00
C VAL A 73 0.86 -3.61 -3.38
N PRO A 74 1.49 -2.43 -3.35
CA PRO A 74 0.88 -1.23 -2.80
C PRO A 74 -0.43 -0.88 -3.50
N ILE A 75 -1.47 -0.54 -2.71
CA ILE A 75 -2.79 -0.12 -3.22
C ILE A 75 -3.15 1.25 -2.65
N ILE A 76 -3.37 2.22 -3.53
CA ILE A 76 -4.01 3.51 -3.19
C ILE A 76 -5.48 3.41 -3.56
N MET A 77 -6.36 3.56 -2.59
CA MET A 77 -7.80 3.62 -2.85
C MET A 77 -8.26 5.04 -3.17
N LEU A 78 -9.07 5.17 -4.21
CA LEU A 78 -9.79 6.39 -4.53
C LEU A 78 -11.24 6.25 -4.08
N SER A 79 -11.85 7.32 -3.52
CA SER A 79 -13.26 7.30 -3.15
C SER A 79 -13.90 8.67 -3.22
N ALA A 80 -15.15 8.72 -3.66
CA ALA A 80 -16.00 9.90 -3.55
C ALA A 80 -16.56 10.10 -2.14
N LYS A 81 -16.39 9.14 -1.25
CA LYS A 81 -16.95 9.17 0.11
C LYS A 81 -15.94 9.77 1.09
N ASP A 82 -16.38 10.82 1.75
CA ASP A 82 -15.59 11.60 2.70
C ASP A 82 -15.83 11.17 4.15
N SER A 83 -16.60 10.08 4.37
CA SER A 83 -16.87 9.61 5.72
C SER A 83 -15.61 8.96 6.30
N GLU A 84 -15.33 9.28 7.55
CA GLU A 84 -14.25 8.67 8.33
C GLU A 84 -14.36 7.14 8.38
N PHE A 85 -15.59 6.65 8.32
CA PHE A 85 -15.91 5.22 8.30
C PHE A 85 -15.44 4.53 7.01
N ASP A 86 -15.60 5.16 5.84
CA ASP A 86 -15.15 4.58 4.56
C ASP A 86 -13.62 4.55 4.45
N LYS A 87 -12.92 5.55 5.02
CA LYS A 87 -11.45 5.57 5.11
C LYS A 87 -10.92 4.44 5.99
N VAL A 88 -11.54 4.25 7.16
CA VAL A 88 -11.17 3.18 8.10
C VAL A 88 -11.40 1.80 7.47
N ILE A 89 -12.55 1.58 6.82
CA ILE A 89 -12.85 0.31 6.14
C ILE A 89 -11.86 0.06 4.99
N GLY A 90 -11.56 1.06 4.18
CA GLY A 90 -10.60 0.92 3.08
C GLY A 90 -9.23 0.46 3.56
N LEU A 91 -8.74 1.06 4.65
CA LEU A 91 -7.47 0.68 5.28
C LEU A 91 -7.56 -0.68 5.99
N GLU A 92 -8.67 -0.98 6.69
CA GLU A 92 -8.89 -2.30 7.31
C GLU A 92 -8.93 -3.44 6.29
N LEU A 93 -9.28 -3.17 5.04
CA LEU A 93 -9.37 -4.17 3.97
C LEU A 93 -8.12 -4.27 3.09
N GLY A 94 -7.02 -3.61 3.49
CA GLY A 94 -5.70 -3.82 2.90
C GLY A 94 -5.20 -2.72 1.97
N ALA A 95 -5.80 -1.54 1.96
CA ALA A 95 -5.21 -0.37 1.30
C ALA A 95 -3.98 0.12 2.07
N ASP A 96 -2.96 0.57 1.34
CA ASP A 96 -1.77 1.18 1.90
C ASP A 96 -1.93 2.71 2.03
N ASP A 97 -2.82 3.30 1.24
CA ASP A 97 -3.17 4.71 1.29
C ASP A 97 -4.58 4.94 0.75
N TYR A 98 -5.14 6.11 1.04
CA TYR A 98 -6.51 6.49 0.70
C TYR A 98 -6.58 7.94 0.24
N VAL A 99 -7.24 8.18 -0.89
CA VAL A 99 -7.39 9.53 -1.48
C VAL A 99 -8.85 9.81 -1.78
N THR A 100 -9.36 10.94 -1.31
CA THR A 100 -10.75 11.35 -1.57
C THR A 100 -10.89 12.09 -2.88
N LYS A 101 -11.93 11.78 -3.66
CA LYS A 101 -12.35 12.55 -4.83
C LYS A 101 -13.18 13.77 -4.39
N PRO A 102 -12.94 15.00 -4.91
CA PRO A 102 -11.92 15.34 -5.91
C PRO A 102 -10.51 15.47 -5.30
N PHE A 103 -9.50 14.97 -5.98
CA PHE A 103 -8.11 15.01 -5.55
C PHE A 103 -7.25 15.89 -6.45
N SER A 104 -6.13 16.35 -5.90
CA SER A 104 -5.09 17.01 -6.68
C SER A 104 -4.21 15.97 -7.38
N ASN A 105 -3.94 16.15 -8.69
CA ASN A 105 -3.00 15.30 -9.41
C ASN A 105 -1.61 15.29 -8.77
N ARG A 106 -1.17 16.42 -8.21
CA ARG A 106 0.12 16.51 -7.49
C ARG A 106 0.11 15.68 -6.21
N GLU A 107 -0.99 15.67 -5.49
CA GLU A 107 -1.15 14.83 -4.29
C GLU A 107 -1.06 13.35 -4.65
N LEU A 108 -1.81 12.89 -5.64
CA LEU A 108 -1.80 11.50 -6.07
C LEU A 108 -0.40 11.09 -6.58
N GLN A 109 0.28 11.94 -7.36
CA GLN A 109 1.65 11.70 -7.80
C GLN A 109 2.63 11.56 -6.63
N ALA A 110 2.54 12.45 -5.62
CA ALA A 110 3.39 12.40 -4.44
C ALA A 110 3.20 11.07 -3.66
N ARG A 111 1.94 10.63 -3.50
CA ARG A 111 1.60 9.37 -2.83
C ARG A 111 2.12 8.15 -3.59
N VAL A 112 1.91 8.09 -4.90
CA VAL A 112 2.45 7.03 -5.78
C VAL A 112 3.97 6.97 -5.65
N LYS A 113 4.65 8.11 -5.77
CA LYS A 113 6.11 8.18 -5.66
C LYS A 113 6.62 7.75 -4.28
N ALA A 114 5.93 8.13 -3.21
CA ALA A 114 6.29 7.74 -1.85
C ALA A 114 6.19 6.21 -1.66
N LEU A 115 5.10 5.58 -2.13
CA LEU A 115 4.91 4.13 -2.03
C LEU A 115 5.92 3.36 -2.90
N LEU A 116 6.15 3.79 -4.14
CA LEU A 116 7.12 3.14 -5.03
C LEU A 116 8.56 3.28 -4.55
N ARG A 117 8.97 4.47 -4.03
CA ARG A 117 10.32 4.67 -3.49
C ARG A 117 10.63 3.71 -2.36
N ARG A 118 9.67 3.44 -1.50
CA ARG A 118 9.84 2.48 -0.40
C ARG A 118 10.03 1.07 -0.91
N SER A 119 9.29 0.65 -1.92
CA SER A 119 9.49 -0.67 -2.55
C SER A 119 10.84 -0.79 -3.25
N GLU A 120 11.45 0.33 -3.70
CA GLU A 120 12.77 0.36 -4.34
C GLU A 120 13.92 0.33 -3.33
N LEU A 121 13.83 1.07 -2.24
CA LEU A 121 14.86 1.02 -1.18
C LEU A 121 15.07 -0.41 -0.67
N LEU A 122 14.06 -1.24 -0.82
CA LEU A 122 14.05 -2.65 -0.45
C LEU A 122 14.64 -3.59 -1.51
N SER A 123 14.64 -3.17 -2.78
CA SER A 123 15.21 -3.96 -3.88
C SER A 123 16.69 -3.64 -4.16
N VAL A 124 17.18 -2.48 -3.73
CA VAL A 124 18.58 -2.04 -3.99
C VAL A 124 19.57 -2.62 -2.98
N ASP A 125 19.17 -2.96 -1.76
CA ASP A 125 20.04 -3.58 -0.76
C ASP A 125 20.35 -5.08 -1.02
N ASN A 126 19.72 -5.68 -2.02
CA ASN A 126 19.96 -7.10 -2.39
C ASN A 126 21.27 -7.38 -3.15
N GLN A 127 22.18 -6.42 -3.32
CA GLN A 127 23.46 -6.63 -4.04
C GLN A 127 24.73 -6.49 -3.18
N VAL A 128 24.59 -6.29 -1.90
CA VAL A 128 25.73 -6.41 -0.98
C VAL A 128 25.45 -7.61 -0.08
N GLU A 129 26.37 -8.57 -0.03
CA GLU A 129 26.38 -9.68 0.93
C GLU A 129 26.38 -9.11 2.37
N ALA A 130 25.27 -8.52 2.78
CA ALA A 130 25.02 -8.16 4.16
C ALA A 130 24.35 -9.36 4.83
N LYS A 131 24.95 -9.89 5.87
CA LYS A 131 24.33 -10.82 6.80
C LYS A 131 22.89 -10.38 7.04
N LEU A 132 21.92 -11.19 6.62
CA LEU A 132 20.51 -11.05 6.94
C LEU A 132 20.41 -10.82 8.47
N GLN A 133 20.29 -9.58 8.88
CA GLN A 133 20.07 -9.26 10.29
C GLN A 133 18.59 -9.50 10.57
N SER A 134 18.25 -10.76 10.84
CA SER A 134 16.93 -11.07 11.35
C SER A 134 16.75 -10.45 12.74
N ILE A 135 15.60 -9.85 12.99
CA ILE A 135 15.18 -9.40 14.31
C ILE A 135 14.37 -10.53 14.93
N GLN A 136 14.88 -11.10 16.02
CA GLN A 136 14.18 -12.14 16.75
C GLN A 136 13.59 -11.57 18.04
N ILE A 137 12.26 -11.68 18.21
CA ILE A 137 11.54 -11.22 19.40
C ILE A 137 10.61 -12.35 19.85
N GLY A 138 11.08 -13.17 20.79
CA GLY A 138 10.35 -14.38 21.17
C GLY A 138 10.17 -15.29 19.94
N ASP A 139 8.93 -15.61 19.61
CA ASP A 139 8.57 -16.46 18.48
C ASP A 139 8.38 -15.68 17.15
N LEU A 140 8.59 -14.36 17.18
CA LEU A 140 8.52 -13.50 16.00
C LEU A 140 9.91 -13.33 15.41
N GLU A 141 10.07 -13.65 14.13
CA GLU A 141 11.24 -13.39 13.31
C GLU A 141 10.90 -12.40 12.21
N ILE A 142 11.66 -11.33 12.10
CA ILE A 142 11.49 -10.32 11.06
C ILE A 142 12.74 -10.31 10.20
N LEU A 143 12.55 -10.46 8.90
CA LEU A 143 13.59 -10.45 7.87
C LEU A 143 13.41 -9.16 7.04
N PRO A 144 14.04 -8.04 7.44
CA PRO A 144 13.78 -6.74 6.80
C PRO A 144 14.09 -6.74 5.31
N ASP A 145 15.21 -7.35 4.92
CA ASP A 145 15.66 -7.39 3.53
C ASP A 145 14.75 -8.22 2.61
N ALA A 146 14.05 -9.20 3.20
CA ALA A 146 13.09 -10.03 2.47
C ALA A 146 11.63 -9.51 2.58
N TYR A 147 11.38 -8.49 3.43
CA TYR A 147 10.02 -8.03 3.76
C TYR A 147 9.11 -9.14 4.29
N VAL A 148 9.68 -10.07 5.00
CA VAL A 148 9.01 -11.23 5.56
C VAL A 148 9.03 -11.15 7.09
N ALA A 149 7.90 -11.40 7.71
CA ALA A 149 7.81 -11.67 9.13
C ALA A 149 7.25 -13.08 9.33
N LYS A 150 7.79 -13.81 10.31
CA LYS A 150 7.36 -15.16 10.66
C LYS A 150 7.01 -15.22 12.14
N LYS A 151 5.96 -15.97 12.46
CA LYS A 151 5.60 -16.28 13.85
C LYS A 151 5.51 -17.80 14.01
N TYR A 152 6.22 -18.35 14.98
CA TYR A 152 6.36 -19.81 15.15
C TYR A 152 6.92 -20.53 13.90
N GLY A 153 7.70 -19.82 13.06
CA GLY A 153 8.25 -20.34 11.81
C GLY A 153 7.31 -20.25 10.60
N GLU A 154 6.06 -19.85 10.80
CA GLU A 154 5.08 -19.62 9.73
C GLU A 154 5.11 -18.17 9.27
N GLU A 155 5.10 -17.94 7.95
CA GLU A 155 5.11 -16.61 7.37
C GLU A 155 3.77 -15.91 7.60
N LEU A 156 3.86 -14.62 8.02
CA LEU A 156 2.68 -13.77 8.23
C LEU A 156 2.33 -13.05 6.92
N GLU A 157 1.09 -13.13 6.53
CA GLU A 157 0.56 -12.38 5.39
C GLU A 157 0.32 -10.91 5.81
N LEU A 158 1.33 -10.07 5.65
CA LEU A 158 1.28 -8.65 5.99
C LEU A 158 1.25 -7.80 4.72
N THR A 159 0.46 -6.73 4.75
CA THR A 159 0.61 -5.66 3.76
C THR A 159 1.93 -4.92 3.98
N HIS A 160 2.37 -4.15 2.99
CA HIS A 160 3.60 -3.36 3.09
C HIS A 160 3.61 -2.45 4.33
N ARG A 161 2.49 -1.77 4.62
CA ARG A 161 2.37 -0.88 5.80
C ARG A 161 2.35 -1.62 7.12
N GLU A 162 1.72 -2.76 7.16
CA GLU A 162 1.72 -3.60 8.36
C GLU A 162 3.12 -4.11 8.66
N PHE A 163 3.86 -4.53 7.64
CA PHE A 163 5.25 -4.92 7.81
C PHE A 163 6.12 -3.76 8.29
N GLU A 164 6.05 -2.58 7.66
CA GLU A 164 6.82 -1.40 8.08
C GLU A 164 6.51 -0.99 9.52
N LEU A 165 5.23 -0.98 9.91
CA LEU A 165 4.84 -0.68 11.28
C LEU A 165 5.37 -1.72 12.27
N LEU A 166 5.25 -3.01 11.95
CA LEU A 166 5.78 -4.10 12.76
C LEU A 166 7.30 -3.98 12.92
N TYR A 167 8.02 -3.74 11.83
CA TYR A 167 9.46 -3.56 11.83
C TYR A 167 9.89 -2.34 12.67
N HIS A 168 9.20 -1.20 12.50
CA HIS A 168 9.49 -0.01 13.29
C HIS A 168 9.27 -0.25 14.78
N LEU A 169 8.17 -0.89 15.18
CA LEU A 169 7.90 -1.22 16.58
C LEU A 169 8.94 -2.22 17.13
N ALA A 170 9.35 -3.20 16.32
CA ALA A 170 10.33 -4.20 16.69
C ALA A 170 11.75 -3.63 16.91
N THR A 171 12.10 -2.59 16.19
CA THR A 171 13.40 -1.90 16.34
C THR A 171 13.42 -0.90 17.51
N HIS A 172 12.24 -0.56 18.07
CA HIS A 172 12.10 0.41 19.15
C HIS A 172 11.46 -0.19 20.42
N ILE A 173 11.78 -1.45 20.71
CA ILE A 173 11.24 -2.14 21.91
C ILE A 173 11.61 -1.36 23.18
N GLY A 174 10.62 -1.23 24.07
CA GLY A 174 10.77 -0.51 25.34
C GLY A 174 10.70 1.01 25.25
N GLN A 175 10.49 1.56 24.03
CA GLN A 175 10.27 2.99 23.83
C GLN A 175 8.78 3.31 23.73
N VAL A 176 8.38 4.46 24.24
CA VAL A 176 7.04 5.00 24.02
C VAL A 176 7.07 5.82 22.73
N ILE A 177 6.30 5.41 21.74
CA ILE A 177 6.23 6.07 20.44
C ILE A 177 4.83 6.65 20.28
N THR A 178 4.73 7.94 19.90
CA THR A 178 3.44 8.58 19.69
C THR A 178 2.85 8.16 18.33
N ARG A 179 1.52 8.28 18.18
CA ARG A 179 0.83 7.99 16.93
C ARG A 179 1.29 8.88 15.79
N GLU A 180 1.49 10.17 16.10
CA GLU A 180 1.98 11.16 15.15
C GLU A 180 3.37 10.76 14.62
N HIS A 181 4.26 10.34 15.51
CA HIS A 181 5.59 9.88 15.12
C HIS A 181 5.55 8.61 14.27
N LEU A 182 4.69 7.65 14.61
CA LEU A 182 4.45 6.46 13.79
C LEU A 182 3.89 6.84 12.42
N LEU A 183 2.95 7.78 12.37
CA LEU A 183 2.37 8.25 11.12
C LEU A 183 3.44 8.87 10.22
N GLU A 184 4.26 9.78 10.74
CA GLU A 184 5.36 10.42 10.01
C GLU A 184 6.40 9.41 9.53
N THR A 185 6.77 8.46 10.38
CA THR A 185 7.86 7.52 10.09
C THR A 185 7.42 6.44 9.11
N VAL A 186 6.24 5.85 9.32
CA VAL A 186 5.75 4.73 8.52
C VAL A 186 5.00 5.21 7.28
N TRP A 187 4.23 6.29 7.34
CA TRP A 187 3.48 6.84 6.20
C TRP A 187 4.17 8.01 5.51
N GLY A 188 5.06 8.72 6.22
CA GLY A 188 5.86 9.85 5.71
C GLY A 188 5.31 11.21 6.08
N TYR A 189 6.17 12.24 6.06
CA TYR A 189 5.81 13.63 6.40
C TYR A 189 4.74 14.23 5.47
N ASP A 190 4.65 13.76 4.25
CA ASP A 190 3.67 14.23 3.25
C ASP A 190 2.35 13.45 3.31
N TYR A 191 2.15 12.64 4.35
CA TYR A 191 0.91 11.91 4.54
C TYR A 191 -0.15 12.81 5.19
N PHE A 192 -1.19 13.15 4.43
CA PHE A 192 -2.30 14.00 4.88
C PHE A 192 -3.48 13.21 5.47
N GLY A 193 -3.28 11.94 5.82
CA GLY A 193 -4.30 11.09 6.41
C GLY A 193 -4.45 11.26 7.92
N ASP A 194 -5.50 10.63 8.48
CA ASP A 194 -5.81 10.67 9.91
C ASP A 194 -4.84 9.81 10.73
N VAL A 195 -4.50 10.26 11.92
CA VAL A 195 -3.73 9.53 12.96
C VAL A 195 -4.37 8.18 13.30
N ARG A 196 -5.67 8.03 13.14
CA ARG A 196 -6.41 6.76 13.31
C ARG A 196 -5.94 5.65 12.38
N THR A 197 -5.30 5.98 11.25
CA THR A 197 -4.66 4.99 10.37
C THR A 197 -3.68 4.09 11.14
N VAL A 198 -2.94 4.69 12.07
CA VAL A 198 -2.01 3.94 12.94
C VAL A 198 -2.77 2.93 13.82
N ASP A 199 -3.87 3.37 14.45
CA ASP A 199 -4.66 2.50 15.34
C ASP A 199 -5.27 1.31 14.59
N VAL A 200 -5.77 1.54 13.37
CA VAL A 200 -6.30 0.49 12.48
C VAL A 200 -5.22 -0.52 12.14
N THR A 201 -4.06 -0.06 11.71
CA THR A 201 -2.95 -0.95 11.33
C THR A 201 -2.42 -1.74 12.54
N ILE A 202 -2.29 -1.11 13.73
CA ILE A 202 -1.93 -1.81 14.97
C ILE A 202 -2.97 -2.89 15.33
N ARG A 203 -4.27 -2.61 15.13
CA ARG A 203 -5.34 -3.58 15.41
C ARG A 203 -5.22 -4.83 14.54
N ARG A 204 -4.78 -4.68 13.30
CA ARG A 204 -4.58 -5.82 12.38
C ARG A 204 -3.34 -6.64 12.72
N LEU A 205 -2.31 -6.02 13.27
CA LEU A 205 -1.10 -6.70 13.73
C LEU A 205 -1.29 -7.51 15.02
N ARG A 206 -2.39 -7.34 15.74
CA ARG A 206 -2.71 -8.06 16.98
C ARG A 206 -3.45 -9.37 16.73
#